data_90a283a38cf37c728864c00d034bf814
#
_entry.id   90a283a38cf37c728864c00d034bf814
#
_cell.length_a   1.000
_cell.length_b   1.000
_cell.length_c   1.000
_cell.angle_alpha   90.00
_cell.angle_beta   90.00
_cell.angle_gamma   90.00
#
_symmetry.space_group_name_H-M   'P 1'
#
loop_
_entity.id
_entity.type
_entity.pdbx_description
1 polymer ?
#
loop_
_entity_poly.entity_id
_entity_poly.type
_entity_poly.pdbx_seq_one_letter_code
_entity_poly.pdbx_strand_id
1 'polypeptide(L)'
;MNNGELFDYITRQPHGLEEEEALMLFRQILSAVGYCHSFNICHRDLKPENILLTKDLEIKIADFGMAALHQSPDHRLKTACGSPHYAAPELIKGNTYRGNQADIWSLGVILYATLSGRLPFDVETDGPRSEALPVLLKKIQRGRFEMRSAFSEDAKDLLRRILQVNPQKRITLRDVWRHPLLRKYDYLDNLASGAIPESPNTKACGRPVLRRSEIDKELLRHLRSMWHGMSEQQLIDALLEEK
;
A
#
# COMPACT_ATOMS: atom_id res chain seq x y z
N MET A 1 -7.20 -6.83 -19.12
CA MET A 1 -6.75 -7.23 -17.78
C MET A 1 -7.39 -8.58 -17.50
N ASN A 2 -6.64 -9.67 -17.35
CA ASN A 2 -7.24 -11.00 -17.50
C ASN A 2 -7.24 -11.86 -16.22
N ASN A 3 -6.68 -11.38 -15.09
CA ASN A 3 -6.81 -12.03 -13.79
C ASN A 3 -7.63 -11.21 -12.77
N GLY A 4 -8.09 -10.01 -13.17
CA GLY A 4 -8.94 -9.18 -12.33
C GLY A 4 -8.20 -8.51 -11.17
N GLU A 5 -8.85 -8.42 -10.04
CA GLU A 5 -8.32 -7.84 -8.81
C GLU A 5 -7.54 -8.88 -8.00
N LEU A 6 -6.53 -8.44 -7.25
CA LEU A 6 -5.84 -9.31 -6.29
C LEU A 6 -6.84 -9.90 -5.27
N PHE A 7 -7.90 -9.17 -4.95
CA PHE A 7 -8.97 -9.64 -4.10
C PHE A 7 -9.57 -10.97 -4.61
N ASP A 8 -9.98 -11.00 -5.89
CA ASP A 8 -10.55 -12.21 -6.50
C ASP A 8 -9.52 -13.36 -6.52
N TYR A 9 -8.26 -13.03 -6.70
CA TYR A 9 -7.19 -14.02 -6.75
C TYR A 9 -6.97 -14.67 -5.38
N ILE A 10 -6.95 -13.89 -4.30
CA ILE A 10 -6.82 -14.40 -2.92
C ILE A 10 -8.06 -15.18 -2.49
N THR A 11 -9.26 -14.71 -2.83
CA THR A 11 -10.51 -15.35 -2.37
C THR A 11 -10.75 -16.73 -2.97
N ARG A 12 -10.12 -17.03 -4.11
CA ARG A 12 -10.13 -18.39 -4.71
C ARG A 12 -9.27 -19.39 -3.92
N GLN A 13 -8.44 -18.91 -2.99
CA GLN A 13 -7.50 -19.68 -2.19
C GLN A 13 -7.90 -19.63 -0.70
N PRO A 14 -8.78 -20.51 -0.22
CA PRO A 14 -9.36 -20.42 1.12
C PRO A 14 -8.33 -20.59 2.25
N HIS A 15 -7.15 -21.10 1.92
CA HIS A 15 -6.03 -21.28 2.85
C HIS A 15 -4.90 -20.26 2.64
N GLY A 16 -5.08 -19.30 1.71
CA GLY A 16 -4.06 -18.37 1.26
C GLY A 16 -3.14 -18.96 0.19
N LEU A 17 -2.22 -18.12 -0.29
CA LEU A 17 -1.20 -18.51 -1.27
C LEU A 17 0.00 -19.14 -0.55
N GLU A 18 0.76 -19.96 -1.28
CA GLU A 18 2.07 -20.41 -0.83
C GLU A 18 2.99 -19.20 -0.59
N GLU A 19 3.88 -19.27 0.41
CA GLU A 19 4.72 -18.14 0.85
C GLU A 19 5.50 -17.52 -0.31
N GLU A 20 6.08 -18.34 -1.20
CA GLU A 20 6.86 -17.86 -2.34
C GLU A 20 5.99 -17.03 -3.31
N GLU A 21 4.81 -17.51 -3.67
CA GLU A 21 3.88 -16.81 -4.54
C GLU A 21 3.35 -15.52 -3.90
N ALA A 22 2.99 -15.59 -2.61
CA ALA A 22 2.58 -14.43 -1.85
C ALA A 22 3.67 -13.36 -1.82
N LEU A 23 4.93 -13.77 -1.64
CA LEU A 23 6.08 -12.86 -1.63
C LEU A 23 6.41 -12.30 -3.01
N MET A 24 6.21 -13.08 -4.08
CA MET A 24 6.36 -12.59 -5.46
C MET A 24 5.41 -11.40 -5.73
N LEU A 25 4.14 -11.52 -5.36
CA LEU A 25 3.17 -10.44 -5.50
C LEU A 25 3.47 -9.28 -4.54
N PHE A 26 3.77 -9.59 -3.28
CA PHE A 26 4.03 -8.59 -2.26
C PHE A 26 5.25 -7.73 -2.57
N ARG A 27 6.33 -8.27 -3.12
CA ARG A 27 7.52 -7.54 -3.56
C ARG A 27 7.18 -6.52 -4.65
N GLN A 28 6.35 -6.89 -5.60
CA GLN A 28 5.89 -5.96 -6.64
C GLN A 28 5.06 -4.82 -6.04
N ILE A 29 4.16 -5.13 -5.09
CA ILE A 29 3.35 -4.12 -4.39
C ILE A 29 4.26 -3.16 -3.60
N LEU A 30 5.24 -3.70 -2.86
CA LEU A 30 6.24 -2.91 -2.12
C LEU A 30 7.01 -1.97 -3.05
N SER A 31 7.43 -2.45 -4.22
CA SER A 31 8.15 -1.65 -5.22
C SER A 31 7.29 -0.49 -5.72
N ALA A 32 6.04 -0.76 -6.09
CA ALA A 32 5.11 0.26 -6.58
C ALA A 32 4.79 1.30 -5.50
N VAL A 33 4.53 0.88 -4.26
CA VAL A 33 4.29 1.80 -3.14
C VAL A 33 5.56 2.59 -2.81
N GLY A 34 6.72 1.96 -2.82
CA GLY A 34 8.01 2.61 -2.63
C GLY A 34 8.28 3.70 -3.67
N TYR A 35 7.94 3.41 -4.92
CA TYR A 35 7.99 4.41 -6.00
C TYR A 35 7.09 5.61 -5.70
N CYS A 36 5.83 5.40 -5.35
CA CYS A 36 4.92 6.49 -4.96
C CYS A 36 5.47 7.30 -3.78
N HIS A 37 5.96 6.62 -2.73
CA HIS A 37 6.52 7.29 -1.55
C HIS A 37 7.78 8.10 -1.86
N SER A 38 8.58 7.72 -2.87
CA SER A 38 9.74 8.48 -3.31
C SER A 38 9.37 9.85 -3.89
N PHE A 39 8.14 9.97 -4.41
CA PHE A 39 7.53 11.23 -4.85
C PHE A 39 6.65 11.89 -3.78
N ASN A 40 6.75 11.45 -2.52
CA ASN A 40 5.91 11.90 -1.41
C ASN A 40 4.40 11.67 -1.63
N ILE A 41 4.02 10.73 -2.49
CA ILE A 41 2.64 10.35 -2.74
C ILE A 41 2.30 9.15 -1.87
N CYS A 42 1.27 9.28 -1.02
CA CYS A 42 0.71 8.20 -0.23
C CYS A 42 -0.66 7.82 -0.77
N HIS A 43 -0.93 6.54 -0.92
CA HIS A 43 -2.15 6.02 -1.53
C HIS A 43 -3.36 6.15 -0.62
N ARG A 44 -3.24 5.80 0.65
CA ARG A 44 -4.23 5.90 1.75
C ARG A 44 -5.45 4.98 1.66
N ASP A 45 -5.63 4.25 0.57
CA ASP A 45 -6.67 3.22 0.42
C ASP A 45 -6.10 1.96 -0.26
N LEU A 46 -4.91 1.52 0.20
CA LEU A 46 -4.33 0.28 -0.27
C LEU A 46 -5.15 -0.91 0.24
N LYS A 47 -5.64 -1.71 -0.71
CA LYS A 47 -6.41 -2.93 -0.48
C LYS A 47 -6.35 -3.82 -1.72
N PRO A 48 -6.61 -5.13 -1.61
CA PRO A 48 -6.52 -6.05 -2.74
C PRO A 48 -7.44 -5.71 -3.92
N GLU A 49 -8.57 -5.01 -3.67
CA GLU A 49 -9.50 -4.53 -4.70
C GLU A 49 -8.87 -3.45 -5.59
N ASN A 50 -7.91 -2.67 -5.05
CA ASN A 50 -7.19 -1.62 -5.76
C ASN A 50 -5.87 -2.10 -6.36
N ILE A 51 -5.60 -3.41 -6.35
CA ILE A 51 -4.42 -4.03 -6.95
C ILE A 51 -4.89 -4.96 -8.06
N LEU A 52 -4.57 -4.59 -9.29
CA LEU A 52 -4.96 -5.33 -10.49
C LEU A 52 -3.83 -6.28 -10.90
N LEU A 53 -4.21 -7.46 -11.39
CA LEU A 53 -3.29 -8.48 -11.87
C LEU A 53 -3.40 -8.65 -13.39
N THR A 54 -2.24 -8.70 -14.06
CA THR A 54 -2.15 -9.16 -15.45
C THR A 54 -2.20 -10.69 -15.51
N LYS A 55 -2.22 -11.24 -16.73
CA LYS A 55 -2.13 -12.70 -16.93
C LYS A 55 -0.83 -13.30 -16.40
N ASP A 56 0.23 -12.53 -16.44
CA ASP A 56 1.58 -12.93 -16.06
C ASP A 56 1.88 -12.61 -14.57
N LEU A 57 0.83 -12.37 -13.79
CA LEU A 57 0.90 -12.01 -12.36
C LEU A 57 1.71 -10.72 -12.08
N GLU A 58 1.76 -9.81 -13.05
CA GLU A 58 2.26 -8.48 -12.81
C GLU A 58 1.18 -7.62 -12.14
N ILE A 59 1.56 -6.84 -11.12
CA ILE A 59 0.61 -5.99 -10.40
C ILE A 59 0.56 -4.56 -11.00
N LYS A 60 -0.62 -3.95 -10.86
CA LYS A 60 -0.80 -2.52 -11.09
C LYS A 60 -1.67 -1.94 -9.97
N ILE A 61 -1.14 -0.95 -9.25
CA ILE A 61 -1.92 -0.24 -8.23
C ILE A 61 -2.85 0.74 -8.95
N ALA A 62 -4.11 0.71 -8.56
CA ALA A 62 -5.19 1.52 -9.12
C ALA A 62 -5.87 2.37 -8.03
N ASP A 63 -6.77 3.26 -8.45
CA ASP A 63 -7.60 4.09 -7.58
C ASP A 63 -6.81 5.01 -6.63
N PHE A 64 -6.14 6.00 -7.20
CA PHE A 64 -5.49 7.09 -6.47
C PHE A 64 -6.45 8.20 -6.03
N GLY A 65 -7.77 7.96 -6.05
CA GLY A 65 -8.79 8.96 -5.68
C GLY A 65 -8.67 9.48 -4.26
N MET A 66 -8.05 8.70 -3.37
CA MET A 66 -7.77 9.11 -1.98
C MET A 66 -6.30 9.48 -1.74
N ALA A 67 -5.45 9.47 -2.76
CA ALA A 67 -4.04 9.74 -2.59
C ALA A 67 -3.78 11.16 -2.09
N ALA A 68 -2.68 11.34 -1.37
CA ALA A 68 -2.25 12.63 -0.88
C ALA A 68 -0.76 12.84 -1.10
N LEU A 69 -0.42 14.08 -1.47
CA LEU A 69 0.97 14.53 -1.55
C LEU A 69 1.41 15.07 -0.19
N HIS A 70 2.53 14.57 0.31
CA HIS A 70 3.19 15.13 1.46
C HIS A 70 4.10 16.28 1.03
N GLN A 71 3.83 17.49 1.52
CA GLN A 71 4.66 18.67 1.24
C GLN A 71 6.04 18.60 1.91
N SER A 72 6.16 17.80 2.97
CA SER A 72 7.42 17.53 3.68
C SER A 72 7.35 16.18 4.39
N PRO A 73 8.49 15.59 4.82
CA PRO A 73 8.53 14.35 5.58
C PRO A 73 7.73 14.38 6.89
N ASP A 74 7.53 15.57 7.46
CA ASP A 74 6.78 15.77 8.71
C ASP A 74 5.33 16.21 8.50
N HIS A 75 4.90 16.37 7.24
CA HIS A 75 3.53 16.72 6.93
C HIS A 75 2.56 15.66 7.45
N ARG A 76 1.55 16.11 8.16
CA ARG A 76 0.53 15.25 8.77
C ARG A 76 -0.83 15.50 8.13
N LEU A 77 -1.49 14.41 7.80
CA LEU A 77 -2.83 14.40 7.23
C LEU A 77 -3.86 14.33 8.34
N LYS A 78 -5.06 14.90 8.11
CA LYS A 78 -6.19 14.88 9.06
C LYS A 78 -7.38 14.07 8.54
N THR A 79 -7.52 13.96 7.22
CA THR A 79 -8.69 13.32 6.62
C THR A 79 -8.62 11.82 6.82
N ALA A 80 -9.53 11.27 7.61
CA ALA A 80 -9.75 9.84 7.69
C ALA A 80 -10.39 9.37 6.38
N CYS A 81 -9.79 8.40 5.74
CA CYS A 81 -10.25 7.81 4.48
C CYS A 81 -9.78 6.35 4.41
N GLY A 82 -10.30 5.62 3.44
CA GLY A 82 -9.92 4.24 3.19
C GLY A 82 -10.91 3.22 3.76
N SER A 83 -10.72 1.98 3.34
CA SER A 83 -11.56 0.84 3.72
C SER A 83 -11.25 0.40 5.16
N PRO A 84 -12.25 0.24 6.05
CA PRO A 84 -12.04 0.05 7.49
C PRO A 84 -11.09 -1.11 7.84
N HIS A 85 -11.18 -2.26 7.14
CA HIS A 85 -10.35 -3.44 7.42
C HIS A 85 -8.86 -3.21 7.19
N TYR A 86 -8.50 -2.27 6.30
CA TYR A 86 -7.13 -1.95 5.90
C TYR A 86 -6.62 -0.66 6.55
N ALA A 87 -7.51 0.09 7.22
CA ALA A 87 -7.19 1.38 7.82
C ALA A 87 -6.28 1.23 9.04
N ALA A 88 -5.25 2.06 9.12
CA ALA A 88 -4.34 2.07 10.26
C ALA A 88 -5.01 2.62 11.53
N PRO A 89 -4.59 2.16 12.74
CA PRO A 89 -5.19 2.57 14.00
C PRO A 89 -5.21 4.08 14.24
N GLU A 90 -4.19 4.80 13.76
CA GLU A 90 -4.09 6.26 13.87
C GLU A 90 -5.15 6.99 13.04
N LEU A 91 -5.57 6.43 11.89
CA LEU A 91 -6.66 6.96 11.08
C LEU A 91 -8.00 6.79 11.80
N ILE A 92 -8.23 5.61 12.37
CA ILE A 92 -9.46 5.26 13.08
C ILE A 92 -9.65 6.17 14.32
N LYS A 93 -8.54 6.54 14.97
CA LYS A 93 -8.55 7.45 16.12
C LYS A 93 -8.82 8.92 15.76
N GLY A 94 -8.85 9.26 14.46
CA GLY A 94 -9.00 10.65 14.00
C GLY A 94 -7.82 11.56 14.33
N ASN A 95 -6.66 10.98 14.64
CA ASN A 95 -5.44 11.74 14.91
C ASN A 95 -4.81 12.22 13.59
N THR A 96 -3.96 13.23 13.68
CA THR A 96 -3.07 13.56 12.56
C THR A 96 -2.06 12.44 12.35
N TYR A 97 -1.83 12.03 11.11
CA TYR A 97 -1.01 10.87 10.79
C TYR A 97 -0.06 11.11 9.61
N ARG A 98 0.94 10.25 9.48
CA ARG A 98 1.82 10.19 8.31
C ARG A 98 1.27 9.16 7.32
N GLY A 99 0.95 9.57 6.09
CA GLY A 99 0.34 8.70 5.09
C GLY A 99 1.21 7.49 4.73
N ASN A 100 2.53 7.65 4.63
CA ASN A 100 3.45 6.54 4.39
C ASN A 100 3.38 5.44 5.46
N GLN A 101 3.19 5.82 6.73
CA GLN A 101 3.03 4.84 7.81
C GLN A 101 1.66 4.14 7.75
N ALA A 102 0.62 4.85 7.32
CA ALA A 102 -0.68 4.26 7.10
C ALA A 102 -0.66 3.24 5.95
N ASP A 103 0.00 3.56 4.83
CA ASP A 103 0.17 2.63 3.71
C ASP A 103 0.94 1.37 4.13
N ILE A 104 1.99 1.50 4.97
CA ILE A 104 2.73 0.35 5.49
C ILE A 104 1.81 -0.57 6.32
N TRP A 105 0.92 -0.03 7.15
CA TRP A 105 -0.07 -0.84 7.86
C TRP A 105 -0.95 -1.63 6.90
N SER A 106 -1.49 -0.96 5.87
CA SER A 106 -2.33 -1.60 4.84
C SER A 106 -1.59 -2.71 4.11
N LEU A 107 -0.29 -2.51 3.80
CA LEU A 107 0.58 -3.56 3.25
C LEU A 107 0.67 -4.79 4.17
N GLY A 108 0.72 -4.60 5.48
CA GLY A 108 0.71 -5.71 6.44
C GLY A 108 -0.60 -6.49 6.44
N VAL A 109 -1.74 -5.78 6.31
CA VAL A 109 -3.05 -6.42 6.19
C VAL A 109 -3.13 -7.23 4.88
N ILE A 110 -2.64 -6.66 3.77
CA ILE A 110 -2.58 -7.33 2.47
C ILE A 110 -1.70 -8.59 2.54
N LEU A 111 -0.49 -8.49 3.11
CA LEU A 111 0.41 -9.63 3.27
C LEU A 111 -0.25 -10.74 4.09
N TYR A 112 -0.87 -10.40 5.22
CA TYR A 112 -1.57 -11.37 6.05
C TYR A 112 -2.69 -12.05 5.27
N ALA A 113 -3.53 -11.27 4.55
CA ALA A 113 -4.63 -11.78 3.77
C ALA A 113 -4.16 -12.70 2.63
N THR A 114 -3.07 -12.33 1.97
CA THR A 114 -2.48 -13.13 0.87
C THR A 114 -1.95 -14.47 1.39
N LEU A 115 -1.29 -14.49 2.56
CA LEU A 115 -0.74 -15.71 3.17
C LEU A 115 -1.79 -16.61 3.80
N SER A 116 -2.96 -16.09 4.18
CA SER A 116 -3.93 -16.85 4.98
C SER A 116 -5.31 -17.04 4.33
N GLY A 117 -5.60 -16.31 3.25
CA GLY A 117 -6.94 -16.22 2.67
C GLY A 117 -7.97 -15.49 3.57
N ARG A 118 -7.53 -14.84 4.67
CA ARG A 118 -8.39 -14.19 5.66
C ARG A 118 -7.80 -12.86 6.13
N LEU A 119 -8.64 -11.97 6.62
CA LEU A 119 -8.20 -10.72 7.22
C LEU A 119 -7.65 -10.94 8.64
N PRO A 120 -6.62 -10.18 9.07
CA PRO A 120 -6.12 -10.25 10.45
C PRO A 120 -7.12 -9.67 11.46
N PHE A 121 -7.93 -8.71 11.01
CA PHE A 121 -8.98 -8.09 11.80
C PHE A 121 -10.31 -8.29 11.08
N ASP A 122 -11.14 -9.12 11.66
CA ASP A 122 -12.49 -9.39 11.15
C ASP A 122 -13.46 -9.64 12.32
N VAL A 123 -14.74 -9.53 12.05
CA VAL A 123 -15.81 -9.74 13.01
C VAL A 123 -16.85 -10.65 12.37
N GLU A 124 -16.83 -11.90 12.79
CA GLU A 124 -17.92 -12.82 12.49
C GLU A 124 -19.12 -12.40 13.36
N THR A 125 -20.19 -11.94 12.74
CA THR A 125 -21.43 -11.62 13.45
C THR A 125 -22.61 -12.14 12.65
N ASP A 126 -23.55 -12.77 13.34
CA ASP A 126 -24.88 -13.10 12.79
C ASP A 126 -25.82 -11.88 12.84
N GLY A 127 -25.35 -10.76 13.37
CA GLY A 127 -26.09 -9.52 13.58
C GLY A 127 -25.94 -8.48 12.45
N PRO A 128 -26.61 -7.34 12.56
CA PRO A 128 -26.53 -6.26 11.59
C PRO A 128 -25.09 -5.74 11.41
N ARG A 129 -24.71 -5.45 10.16
CA ARG A 129 -23.38 -4.87 9.84
C ARG A 129 -23.03 -3.60 10.61
N SER A 130 -24.05 -2.84 11.04
CA SER A 130 -23.87 -1.64 11.85
C SER A 130 -23.26 -1.91 13.23
N GLU A 131 -23.45 -3.10 13.79
CA GLU A 131 -22.88 -3.50 15.08
C GLU A 131 -21.46 -4.08 14.93
N ALA A 132 -21.15 -4.65 13.77
CA ALA A 132 -19.82 -5.21 13.46
C ALA A 132 -18.74 -4.14 13.36
N LEU A 133 -19.04 -2.99 12.75
CA LEU A 133 -18.05 -1.93 12.50
C LEU A 133 -17.39 -1.39 13.78
N PRO A 134 -18.11 -1.01 14.84
CA PRO A 134 -17.48 -0.55 16.08
C PRO A 134 -16.59 -1.60 16.74
N VAL A 135 -16.96 -2.88 16.63
CA VAL A 135 -16.15 -4.00 17.17
C VAL A 135 -14.88 -4.17 16.36
N LEU A 136 -14.97 -4.13 15.02
CA LEU A 136 -13.82 -4.16 14.12
C LEU A 136 -12.83 -3.05 14.44
N LEU A 137 -13.31 -1.79 14.52
CA LEU A 137 -12.47 -0.64 14.82
C LEU A 137 -11.74 -0.78 16.16
N LYS A 138 -12.41 -1.33 17.18
CA LYS A 138 -11.76 -1.63 18.47
C LYS A 138 -10.70 -2.72 18.35
N LYS A 139 -10.91 -3.77 17.54
CA LYS A 139 -9.91 -4.82 17.30
C LYS A 139 -8.65 -4.23 16.66
N ILE A 140 -8.83 -3.41 15.61
CA ILE A 140 -7.73 -2.74 14.92
C ILE A 140 -6.97 -1.80 15.87
N GLN A 141 -7.67 -0.98 16.66
CA GLN A 141 -7.05 -0.07 17.62
C GLN A 141 -6.23 -0.78 18.71
N ARG A 142 -6.60 -2.02 19.05
CA ARG A 142 -5.87 -2.85 20.00
C ARG A 142 -4.69 -3.57 19.34
N GLY A 143 -4.71 -3.75 18.02
CA GLY A 143 -3.67 -4.45 17.25
C GLY A 143 -3.54 -5.94 17.61
N ARG A 144 -4.61 -6.54 18.17
CA ARG A 144 -4.61 -7.96 18.53
C ARG A 144 -5.24 -8.76 17.43
N PHE A 145 -4.46 -9.60 16.77
CA PHE A 145 -4.88 -10.53 15.72
C PHE A 145 -4.28 -11.90 15.96
N GLU A 146 -4.89 -12.91 15.39
CA GLU A 146 -4.40 -14.28 15.49
C GLU A 146 -3.20 -14.46 14.55
N MET A 147 -2.11 -14.99 15.10
CA MET A 147 -0.94 -15.37 14.30
C MET A 147 -1.05 -16.84 13.93
N ARG A 148 -1.25 -17.12 12.65
CA ARG A 148 -1.50 -18.49 12.20
C ARG A 148 -0.25 -19.36 12.34
N SER A 149 -0.46 -20.60 12.77
CA SER A 149 0.64 -21.55 12.95
C SER A 149 1.34 -21.92 11.64
N ALA A 150 0.59 -21.90 10.52
CA ALA A 150 1.10 -22.20 9.18
C ALA A 150 2.11 -21.17 8.65
N PHE A 151 2.15 -19.96 9.19
CA PHE A 151 3.12 -18.95 8.76
C PHE A 151 4.53 -19.32 9.18
N SER A 152 5.53 -19.05 8.33
CA SER A 152 6.94 -19.15 8.71
C SER A 152 7.27 -18.16 9.85
N GLU A 153 8.33 -18.44 10.61
CA GLU A 153 8.74 -17.54 11.69
C GLU A 153 9.15 -16.16 11.15
N ASP A 154 9.74 -16.10 9.97
CA ASP A 154 10.09 -14.84 9.32
C ASP A 154 8.83 -14.05 8.92
N ALA A 155 7.79 -14.72 8.39
CA ALA A 155 6.51 -14.08 8.10
C ALA A 155 5.82 -13.55 9.37
N LYS A 156 5.85 -14.33 10.45
CA LYS A 156 5.33 -13.91 11.76
C LYS A 156 6.06 -12.69 12.31
N ASP A 157 7.38 -12.66 12.19
CA ASP A 157 8.19 -11.52 12.66
C ASP A 157 7.89 -10.27 11.85
N LEU A 158 7.89 -10.37 10.52
CA LEU A 158 7.57 -9.23 9.65
C LEU A 158 6.17 -8.68 9.93
N LEU A 159 5.15 -9.53 10.02
CA LEU A 159 3.78 -9.11 10.31
C LEU A 159 3.67 -8.39 11.66
N ARG A 160 4.37 -8.86 12.71
CA ARG A 160 4.39 -8.16 14.02
C ARG A 160 5.01 -6.77 13.92
N ARG A 161 6.01 -6.58 13.07
CA ARG A 161 6.69 -5.29 12.87
C ARG A 161 5.87 -4.33 12.01
N ILE A 162 5.15 -4.84 11.02
CA ILE A 162 4.29 -4.03 10.14
C ILE A 162 3.00 -3.64 10.87
N LEU A 163 2.29 -4.61 11.49
CA LEU A 163 1.01 -4.39 12.18
C LEU A 163 1.22 -3.85 13.61
N GLN A 164 2.15 -2.93 13.76
CA GLN A 164 2.44 -2.23 15.01
C GLN A 164 1.50 -1.02 15.16
N VAL A 165 0.71 -1.01 16.24
CA VAL A 165 -0.30 0.04 16.51
C VAL A 165 0.33 1.42 16.61
N ASN A 166 1.51 1.52 17.25
CA ASN A 166 2.24 2.77 17.31
C ASN A 166 3.00 3.01 15.99
N PRO A 167 2.64 4.02 15.18
CA PRO A 167 3.27 4.26 13.88
C PRO A 167 4.76 4.60 14.00
N GLN A 168 5.22 5.12 15.14
CA GLN A 168 6.64 5.42 15.36
C GLN A 168 7.49 4.16 15.61
N LYS A 169 6.85 3.06 16.06
CA LYS A 169 7.49 1.75 16.26
C LYS A 169 7.29 0.83 15.06
N ARG A 170 6.43 1.22 14.13
CA ARG A 170 6.15 0.46 12.91
C ARG A 170 7.39 0.45 12.02
N ILE A 171 7.72 -0.70 11.46
CA ILE A 171 8.85 -0.87 10.53
C ILE A 171 8.73 0.11 9.35
N THR A 172 9.86 0.59 8.85
CA THR A 172 9.89 1.43 7.64
C THR A 172 9.88 0.57 6.38
N LEU A 173 9.43 1.12 5.25
CA LEU A 173 9.46 0.41 3.97
C LEU A 173 10.87 -0.07 3.60
N ARG A 174 11.89 0.76 3.89
CA ARG A 174 13.30 0.41 3.70
C ARG A 174 13.70 -0.82 4.51
N ASP A 175 13.24 -0.93 5.75
CA ASP A 175 13.59 -2.04 6.63
C ASP A 175 12.76 -3.29 6.31
N VAL A 176 11.55 -3.14 5.74
CA VAL A 176 10.79 -4.27 5.15
C VAL A 176 11.64 -4.95 4.07
N TRP A 177 12.21 -4.19 3.13
CA TRP A 177 13.11 -4.75 2.09
C TRP A 177 14.35 -5.47 2.64
N ARG A 178 14.82 -5.09 3.82
CA ARG A 178 15.98 -5.69 4.48
C ARG A 178 15.63 -6.88 5.36
N HIS A 179 14.34 -7.14 5.54
CA HIS A 179 13.87 -8.21 6.42
C HIS A 179 14.25 -9.61 5.88
N PRO A 180 14.63 -10.57 6.74
CA PRO A 180 15.00 -11.94 6.32
C PRO A 180 13.98 -12.58 5.38
N LEU A 181 12.67 -12.43 5.65
CA LEU A 181 11.61 -12.95 4.80
C LEU A 181 11.76 -12.46 3.35
N LEU A 182 11.97 -11.16 3.14
CA LEU A 182 12.10 -10.61 1.78
C LEU A 182 13.40 -11.08 1.15
N ARG A 183 14.51 -11.10 1.91
CA ARG A 183 15.81 -11.50 1.43
C ARG A 183 15.90 -12.97 1.02
N LYS A 184 15.16 -13.83 1.71
CA LYS A 184 15.05 -15.25 1.34
C LYS A 184 14.58 -15.45 -0.10
N TYR A 185 13.81 -14.50 -0.64
CA TYR A 185 13.21 -14.54 -1.97
C TYR A 185 13.77 -13.47 -2.93
N ASP A 186 14.99 -12.99 -2.73
CA ASP A 186 15.62 -11.98 -3.60
C ASP A 186 15.72 -12.45 -5.06
N TYR A 187 15.81 -13.76 -5.31
CA TYR A 187 15.84 -14.33 -6.65
C TYR A 187 14.53 -14.09 -7.47
N LEU A 188 13.42 -13.81 -6.81
CA LEU A 188 12.15 -13.51 -7.48
C LEU A 188 12.22 -12.19 -8.28
N ASP A 189 13.10 -11.27 -7.92
CA ASP A 189 13.28 -10.01 -8.63
C ASP A 189 13.81 -10.24 -10.06
N ASN A 190 14.51 -11.33 -10.29
CA ASN A 190 15.03 -11.71 -11.59
C ASN A 190 14.00 -12.39 -12.50
N LEU A 191 12.88 -12.85 -11.93
CA LEU A 191 11.80 -13.51 -12.67
C LEU A 191 10.75 -12.50 -13.19
N ALA A 192 10.62 -11.36 -12.53
CA ALA A 192 9.82 -10.26 -13.03
C ALA A 192 10.55 -9.62 -14.21
N SER A 193 10.03 -9.82 -15.43
CA SER A 193 10.58 -9.25 -16.68
C SER A 193 10.47 -7.73 -16.69
N GLY A 194 11.34 -7.07 -15.99
CA GLY A 194 11.45 -5.63 -15.91
C GLY A 194 12.23 -5.32 -14.66
N ALA A 195 13.44 -4.82 -14.84
CA ALA A 195 14.27 -4.37 -13.73
C ALA A 195 13.40 -3.60 -12.75
N ILE A 196 13.19 -4.18 -11.54
CA ILE A 196 12.72 -3.38 -10.42
C ILE A 196 13.73 -2.24 -10.35
N PRO A 197 13.32 -0.99 -10.50
CA PRO A 197 14.26 0.10 -10.35
C PRO A 197 14.90 -0.13 -8.98
N GLU A 198 16.22 -0.37 -8.96
CA GLU A 198 16.98 -0.24 -7.72
C GLU A 198 16.42 1.00 -7.02
N SER A 199 16.12 0.89 -5.74
CA SER A 199 15.58 1.99 -4.91
C SER A 199 16.08 3.30 -5.52
N PRO A 200 15.22 4.14 -6.10
CA PRO A 200 15.67 5.21 -6.95
C PRO A 200 16.69 5.99 -6.14
N ASN A 201 17.94 5.88 -6.57
CA ASN A 201 18.99 6.69 -6.05
C ASN A 201 18.49 8.09 -6.40
N THR A 202 18.02 8.84 -5.40
CA THR A 202 17.31 10.11 -5.54
C THR A 202 18.09 11.15 -6.38
N LYS A 203 19.34 10.81 -6.77
CA LYS A 203 20.19 11.56 -7.67
C LYS A 203 20.09 11.17 -9.15
N ALA A 204 19.49 10.01 -9.50
CA ALA A 204 19.46 9.51 -10.88
C ALA A 204 18.09 9.60 -11.54
N CYS A 205 17.03 9.86 -10.79
CA CYS A 205 15.71 10.14 -11.37
C CYS A 205 15.62 11.62 -11.71
N GLY A 206 16.28 12.01 -12.79
CA GLY A 206 15.93 13.25 -13.47
C GLY A 206 14.44 13.19 -13.78
N ARG A 207 13.68 14.19 -13.38
CA ARG A 207 12.28 14.32 -13.79
C ARG A 207 12.26 14.20 -15.32
N PRO A 208 11.40 13.37 -15.90
CA PRO A 208 11.22 13.44 -17.34
C PRO A 208 10.78 14.88 -17.65
N VAL A 209 11.53 15.57 -18.53
CA VAL A 209 11.15 16.89 -19.03
C VAL A 209 9.94 16.67 -19.92
N LEU A 210 8.76 16.80 -19.32
CA LEU A 210 7.51 16.74 -20.05
C LEU A 210 7.37 18.06 -20.82
N ARG A 211 7.23 17.97 -22.15
CA ARG A 211 6.80 19.14 -22.93
C ARG A 211 5.33 19.36 -22.63
N ARG A 212 4.90 20.63 -22.60
CA ARG A 212 3.50 21.00 -22.37
C ARG A 212 2.49 20.26 -23.27
N SER A 213 2.92 19.89 -24.48
CA SER A 213 2.15 19.10 -25.44
C SER A 213 2.02 17.61 -25.09
N GLU A 214 2.84 17.11 -24.16
CA GLU A 214 2.88 15.71 -23.76
C GLU A 214 2.09 15.46 -22.46
N ILE A 215 1.59 16.54 -21.85
CA ILE A 215 0.78 16.43 -20.63
C ILE A 215 -0.62 15.93 -21.00
N ASP A 216 -0.94 14.72 -20.57
CA ASP A 216 -2.25 14.11 -20.74
C ASP A 216 -3.31 14.91 -19.97
N LYS A 217 -4.38 15.31 -20.67
CA LYS A 217 -5.48 16.08 -20.08
C LYS A 217 -6.27 15.29 -19.02
N GLU A 218 -6.29 13.98 -19.13
CA GLU A 218 -6.93 13.10 -18.17
C GLU A 218 -6.10 12.98 -16.91
N LEU A 219 -4.77 12.82 -17.06
CA LEU A 219 -3.81 12.90 -15.96
C LEU A 219 -3.90 14.24 -15.23
N LEU A 220 -3.98 15.35 -15.99
CA LEU A 220 -4.10 16.69 -15.39
C LEU A 220 -5.39 16.85 -14.57
N ARG A 221 -6.50 16.25 -15.05
CA ARG A 221 -7.79 16.23 -14.34
C ARG A 221 -7.70 15.43 -13.03
N HIS A 222 -7.02 14.27 -13.04
CA HIS A 222 -6.78 13.48 -11.87
C HIS A 222 -5.86 14.19 -10.87
N LEU A 223 -4.77 14.79 -11.35
CA LEU A 223 -3.89 15.60 -10.50
C LEU A 223 -4.64 16.75 -9.83
N ARG A 224 -5.54 17.41 -10.56
CA ARG A 224 -6.37 18.49 -10.02
C ARG A 224 -7.32 18.04 -8.92
N SER A 225 -7.86 16.82 -9.01
CA SER A 225 -8.68 16.23 -7.94
C SER A 225 -7.87 15.89 -6.70
N MET A 226 -6.58 15.60 -6.85
CA MET A 226 -5.65 15.28 -5.74
C MET A 226 -5.08 16.54 -5.07
N TRP A 227 -4.87 17.61 -5.84
CA TRP A 227 -4.33 18.89 -5.38
C TRP A 227 -5.42 19.95 -5.23
N HIS A 228 -6.23 19.81 -4.19
CA HIS A 228 -7.25 20.81 -3.88
C HIS A 228 -6.60 22.16 -3.56
N GLY A 229 -6.86 23.17 -4.38
CA GLY A 229 -6.35 24.53 -4.20
C GLY A 229 -5.28 24.99 -5.20
N MET A 230 -4.77 24.11 -6.07
CA MET A 230 -3.92 24.52 -7.18
C MET A 230 -4.73 24.71 -8.46
N SER A 231 -4.46 25.79 -9.20
CA SER A 231 -5.03 25.98 -10.54
C SER A 231 -4.39 25.02 -11.54
N GLU A 232 -5.07 24.75 -12.65
CA GLU A 232 -4.54 23.90 -13.74
C GLU A 232 -3.19 24.42 -14.25
N GLN A 233 -3.04 25.75 -14.36
CA GLN A 233 -1.79 26.37 -14.78
C GLN A 233 -0.66 26.13 -13.79
N GLN A 234 -0.91 26.26 -12.48
CA GLN A 234 0.07 25.98 -11.44
C GLN A 234 0.52 24.51 -11.43
N LEU A 235 -0.41 23.58 -11.73
CA LEU A 235 -0.06 22.16 -11.88
C LEU A 235 0.83 21.92 -13.10
N ILE A 236 0.50 22.54 -14.23
CA ILE A 236 1.30 22.45 -15.45
C ILE A 236 2.70 23.01 -15.19
N ASP A 237 2.79 24.17 -14.58
CA ASP A 237 4.07 24.82 -14.29
C ASP A 237 4.91 23.96 -13.33
N ALA A 238 4.30 23.38 -12.29
CA ALA A 238 4.96 22.46 -11.37
C ALA A 238 5.44 21.14 -12.02
N LEU A 239 4.77 20.67 -13.07
CA LEU A 239 5.19 19.50 -13.85
C LEU A 239 6.36 19.82 -14.79
N LEU A 240 6.45 21.06 -15.24
CA LEU A 240 7.46 21.53 -16.20
C LEU A 240 8.69 22.19 -15.51
N GLU A 241 8.58 22.55 -14.21
CA GLU A 241 9.71 23.11 -13.47
C GLU A 241 10.83 22.09 -13.28
N GLU A 242 11.98 22.38 -13.87
CA GLU A 242 13.27 21.76 -13.50
C GLU A 242 13.68 22.29 -12.13
N LYS A 243 13.85 21.37 -11.15
CA LYS A 243 14.53 21.68 -9.89
C LYS A 243 15.93 21.09 -9.87
#